data_0c1e3518527c8a60f85130647c9ff04a
#
_entry.id   0c1e3518527c8a60f85130647c9ff04a
#
_cell.length_a   1.000
_cell.length_b   1.000
_cell.length_c   1.000
_cell.angle_alpha   90.00
_cell.angle_beta   90.00
_cell.angle_gamma   90.00
#
_symmetry.space_group_name_H-M   'P 1'
#
loop_
_entity.id
_entity.type
_entity.pdbx_description
1 polymer ?
#
loop_
_entity_poly.entity_id
_entity_poly.type
_entity_poly.pdbx_seq_one_letter_code
_entity_poly.pdbx_strand_id
1 'polypeptide(L)'
;MRPAGLSLVLTDRNAQALCHIQDGLCRQFGVQVTAVPCDLTDSASVDAMLDQIDRAQMQFDMLLNVAGLDYEGAFLGCQRENIVQIVALNDAATLRITHAVLQRRSPGRRFFLVFVSSLASPFPMPLKATYAASKRFLLDFATALRQELKSQNVAVLALCPGGMATNETVCKAICAQGLWGSLTANPLEVVARRTLDRVLAGKATYVPGSINRFLVGLGRLLPRRCLAALIHWRWRKTQQKWLPAAPG
;
A
#
# COMPACT_ATOMS: atom_id res chain seq x y z
N MET A 1 8.73 -0.09 35.84
CA MET A 1 8.16 0.73 34.77
C MET A 1 7.83 -0.20 33.62
N ARG A 2 6.55 -0.42 33.27
CA ARG A 2 6.20 -1.06 31.99
C ARG A 2 6.70 -0.13 30.89
N PRO A 3 7.36 -0.63 29.84
CA PRO A 3 7.71 0.23 28.68
C PRO A 3 6.39 0.85 28.22
N ALA A 4 6.42 2.15 27.94
CA ALA A 4 5.26 2.86 27.39
C ALA A 4 4.77 2.06 26.20
N GLY A 5 3.61 1.41 26.34
CA GLY A 5 3.12 0.44 25.37
C GLY A 5 2.86 1.13 24.03
N LEU A 6 3.10 0.41 22.94
CA LEU A 6 2.72 0.83 21.61
C LEU A 6 1.21 1.09 21.59
N SER A 7 0.78 2.30 21.18
CA SER A 7 -0.62 2.62 20.93
C SER A 7 -0.85 2.64 19.42
N LEU A 8 -1.97 2.06 18.97
CA LEU A 8 -2.33 1.98 17.57
C LEU A 8 -3.67 2.70 17.34
N VAL A 9 -3.73 3.46 16.25
CA VAL A 9 -5.00 3.92 15.67
C VAL A 9 -5.16 3.16 14.35
N LEU A 10 -6.26 2.43 14.23
CA LEU A 10 -6.59 1.66 13.03
C LEU A 10 -7.82 2.25 12.38
N THR A 11 -7.78 2.36 11.05
CA THR A 11 -8.93 2.80 10.26
C THR A 11 -9.18 1.87 9.09
N ASP A 12 -10.44 1.56 8.86
CA ASP A 12 -10.97 0.83 7.71
C ASP A 12 -12.46 1.19 7.55
N ARG A 13 -13.00 1.04 6.35
CA ARG A 13 -14.43 1.22 6.12
C ARG A 13 -15.30 0.11 6.72
N ASN A 14 -14.72 -1.09 6.92
CA ASN A 14 -15.41 -2.22 7.53
C ASN A 14 -15.26 -2.17 9.05
N ALA A 15 -16.23 -1.53 9.72
CA ALA A 15 -16.25 -1.37 11.16
C ALA A 15 -16.21 -2.71 11.92
N GLN A 16 -16.91 -3.74 11.42
CA GLN A 16 -16.94 -5.05 12.08
C GLN A 16 -15.58 -5.75 12.06
N ALA A 17 -14.92 -5.76 10.88
CA ALA A 17 -13.57 -6.33 10.74
C ALA A 17 -12.58 -5.55 11.62
N LEU A 18 -12.72 -4.23 11.68
CA LEU A 18 -11.87 -3.35 12.48
C LEU A 18 -11.97 -3.66 13.97
N CYS A 19 -13.19 -3.87 14.50
CA CYS A 19 -13.41 -4.28 15.87
C CYS A 19 -12.78 -5.65 16.18
N HIS A 20 -12.93 -6.62 15.31
CA HIS A 20 -12.29 -7.92 15.50
C HIS A 20 -10.76 -7.84 15.56
N ILE A 21 -10.15 -7.02 14.70
CA ILE A 21 -8.71 -6.79 14.71
C ILE A 21 -8.29 -6.09 16.00
N GLN A 22 -9.01 -5.06 16.43
CA GLN A 22 -8.78 -4.35 17.68
C GLN A 22 -8.76 -5.32 18.86
N ASP A 23 -9.82 -6.13 19.02
CA ASP A 23 -9.95 -7.09 20.12
C ASP A 23 -8.85 -8.15 20.09
N GLY A 24 -8.48 -8.62 18.89
CA GLY A 24 -7.40 -9.58 18.71
C GLY A 24 -6.06 -9.02 19.17
N LEU A 25 -5.71 -7.81 18.74
CA LEU A 25 -4.45 -7.15 19.09
C LEU A 25 -4.38 -6.81 20.59
N CYS A 26 -5.47 -6.28 21.17
CA CYS A 26 -5.53 -5.99 22.59
C CYS A 26 -5.33 -7.26 23.44
N ARG A 27 -5.99 -8.36 23.07
CA ARG A 27 -5.89 -9.64 23.81
C ARG A 27 -4.52 -10.29 23.64
N GLN A 28 -4.00 -10.33 22.42
CA GLN A 28 -2.78 -11.08 22.14
C GLN A 28 -1.50 -10.36 22.58
N PHE A 29 -1.48 -9.03 22.44
CA PHE A 29 -0.26 -8.24 22.65
C PHE A 29 -0.34 -7.26 23.82
N GLY A 30 -1.51 -7.08 24.44
CA GLY A 30 -1.70 -6.12 25.52
C GLY A 30 -1.48 -4.67 25.11
N VAL A 31 -1.59 -4.37 23.80
CA VAL A 31 -1.43 -3.02 23.25
C VAL A 31 -2.74 -2.26 23.29
N GLN A 32 -2.66 -0.93 23.38
CA GLN A 32 -3.83 -0.06 23.29
C GLN A 32 -4.17 0.16 21.81
N VAL A 33 -5.38 -0.18 21.40
CA VAL A 33 -5.83 -0.01 20.00
C VAL A 33 -7.10 0.82 19.98
N THR A 34 -7.12 1.88 19.19
CA THR A 34 -8.29 2.69 18.88
C THR A 34 -8.74 2.40 17.46
N ALA A 35 -9.93 1.85 17.31
CA ALA A 35 -10.56 1.61 16.02
C ALA A 35 -11.42 2.81 15.63
N VAL A 36 -11.16 3.38 14.46
CA VAL A 36 -11.93 4.52 13.90
C VAL A 36 -12.43 4.14 12.51
N PRO A 37 -13.67 3.67 12.37
CA PRO A 37 -14.26 3.37 11.07
C PRO A 37 -14.31 4.62 10.20
N CYS A 38 -13.79 4.53 8.96
CA CYS A 38 -13.73 5.66 8.04
C CYS A 38 -13.66 5.18 6.59
N ASP A 39 -14.50 5.74 5.73
CA ASP A 39 -14.29 5.67 4.29
C ASP A 39 -13.30 6.76 3.88
N LEU A 40 -12.07 6.35 3.56
CA LEU A 40 -11.00 7.26 3.19
C LEU A 40 -11.25 7.98 1.85
N THR A 41 -12.23 7.53 1.06
CA THR A 41 -12.61 8.18 -0.21
C THR A 41 -13.66 9.28 -0.02
N ASP A 42 -14.34 9.28 1.12
CA ASP A 42 -15.30 10.31 1.50
C ASP A 42 -14.66 11.39 2.39
N SER A 43 -14.71 12.63 1.95
CA SER A 43 -14.11 13.76 2.70
C SER A 43 -14.78 13.98 4.04
N ALA A 44 -16.11 13.88 4.10
CA ALA A 44 -16.83 14.11 5.36
C ALA A 44 -16.49 13.03 6.41
N SER A 45 -16.35 11.77 5.96
CA SER A 45 -15.91 10.66 6.81
C SER A 45 -14.49 10.89 7.34
N VAL A 46 -13.59 11.36 6.49
CA VAL A 46 -12.20 11.69 6.89
C VAL A 46 -12.16 12.85 7.87
N ASP A 47 -12.93 13.91 7.62
CA ASP A 47 -12.99 15.08 8.52
C ASP A 47 -13.53 14.67 9.90
N ALA A 48 -14.59 13.86 9.96
CA ALA A 48 -15.12 13.33 11.22
C ALA A 48 -14.09 12.48 12.00
N MET A 49 -13.30 11.65 11.29
CA MET A 49 -12.21 10.89 11.90
C MET A 49 -11.11 11.82 12.44
N LEU A 50 -10.71 12.84 11.70
CA LEU A 50 -9.70 13.80 12.13
C LEU A 50 -10.17 14.62 13.33
N ASP A 51 -11.45 15.03 13.36
CA ASP A 51 -12.07 15.68 14.52
C ASP A 51 -12.03 14.81 15.78
N GLN A 52 -12.29 13.52 15.64
CA GLN A 52 -12.18 12.56 16.74
C GLN A 52 -10.74 12.46 17.27
N ILE A 53 -9.75 12.41 16.37
CA ILE A 53 -8.33 12.39 16.68
C ILE A 53 -7.94 13.68 17.43
N ASP A 54 -8.42 14.84 16.97
CA ASP A 54 -8.10 16.14 17.56
C ASP A 54 -8.75 16.30 18.96
N ARG A 55 -10.02 15.90 19.13
CA ARG A 55 -10.67 15.91 20.47
C ARG A 55 -9.95 15.02 21.48
N ALA A 56 -9.38 13.89 21.01
CA ALA A 56 -8.59 13.00 21.84
C ALA A 56 -7.12 13.46 22.00
N GLN A 57 -6.74 14.57 21.39
CA GLN A 57 -5.38 15.13 21.39
C GLN A 57 -4.30 14.10 21.00
N MET A 58 -4.65 13.19 20.07
CA MET A 58 -3.75 12.14 19.63
C MET A 58 -2.60 12.71 18.79
N GLN A 59 -1.39 12.27 19.11
CA GLN A 59 -0.17 12.57 18.35
C GLN A 59 0.45 11.27 17.86
N PHE A 60 1.14 11.36 16.72
CA PHE A 60 1.66 10.18 16.03
C PHE A 60 3.17 10.23 15.87
N ASP A 61 3.79 9.06 16.02
CA ASP A 61 5.21 8.82 15.72
C ASP A 61 5.39 8.11 14.38
N MET A 62 4.34 7.47 13.86
CA MET A 62 4.40 6.69 12.62
C MET A 62 3.06 6.70 11.88
N LEU A 63 3.11 6.75 10.54
CA LEU A 63 1.97 6.51 9.65
C LEU A 63 2.32 5.39 8.66
N LEU A 64 1.43 4.41 8.56
CA LEU A 64 1.49 3.34 7.57
C LEU A 64 0.32 3.50 6.59
N ASN A 65 0.59 3.96 5.37
CA ASN A 65 -0.39 4.04 4.29
C ASN A 65 -0.49 2.67 3.61
N VAL A 66 -1.42 1.84 4.07
CA VAL A 66 -1.60 0.44 3.63
C VAL A 66 -2.83 0.29 2.74
N ALA A 67 -3.86 1.11 2.95
CA ALA A 67 -5.10 1.06 2.20
C ALA A 67 -4.85 1.16 0.67
N GLY A 68 -5.57 0.38 -0.10
CA GLY A 68 -5.44 0.41 -1.55
C GLY A 68 -6.32 -0.61 -2.26
N LEU A 69 -6.70 -0.27 -3.49
CA LEU A 69 -7.50 -1.10 -4.38
C LEU A 69 -6.70 -1.49 -5.62
N ASP A 70 -7.03 -2.66 -6.17
CA ASP A 70 -6.56 -3.15 -7.46
C ASP A 70 -7.75 -3.73 -8.23
N TYR A 71 -7.93 -3.26 -9.45
CA TYR A 71 -8.82 -3.88 -10.42
C TYR A 71 -8.03 -4.29 -11.65
N GLU A 72 -8.17 -5.53 -12.04
CA GLU A 72 -7.47 -6.13 -13.16
C GLU A 72 -8.43 -6.34 -14.33
N GLY A 73 -8.02 -5.95 -15.53
CA GLY A 73 -8.78 -6.13 -16.75
C GLY A 73 -8.40 -5.12 -17.84
N ALA A 74 -8.96 -5.34 -19.04
CA ALA A 74 -8.83 -4.37 -20.13
C ALA A 74 -9.53 -3.06 -19.74
N PHE A 75 -8.90 -1.93 -20.01
CA PHE A 75 -9.38 -0.61 -19.57
C PHE A 75 -10.84 -0.32 -20.00
N LEU A 76 -11.18 -0.65 -21.24
CA LEU A 76 -12.54 -0.47 -21.76
C LEU A 76 -13.55 -1.49 -21.22
N GLY A 77 -13.09 -2.60 -20.67
CA GLY A 77 -13.94 -3.62 -20.03
C GLY A 77 -14.15 -3.41 -18.54
N CYS A 78 -13.42 -2.47 -17.92
CA CYS A 78 -13.61 -2.12 -16.51
C CYS A 78 -14.73 -1.08 -16.35
N GLN A 79 -15.50 -1.18 -15.28
CA GLN A 79 -16.45 -0.13 -14.90
C GLN A 79 -15.68 1.16 -14.58
N ARG A 80 -16.19 2.30 -15.07
CA ARG A 80 -15.58 3.62 -14.86
C ARG A 80 -15.35 3.91 -13.39
N GLU A 81 -16.32 3.60 -12.57
CA GLU A 81 -16.33 3.83 -11.12
C GLU A 81 -15.16 3.10 -10.44
N ASN A 82 -14.91 1.85 -10.82
CA ASN A 82 -13.78 1.07 -10.31
C ASN A 82 -12.43 1.69 -10.68
N ILE A 83 -12.29 2.20 -11.91
CA ILE A 83 -11.07 2.88 -12.36
C ILE A 83 -10.80 4.14 -11.54
N VAL A 84 -11.84 4.97 -11.35
CA VAL A 84 -11.75 6.22 -10.59
C VAL A 84 -11.49 5.93 -9.11
N GLN A 85 -12.13 4.89 -8.56
CA GLN A 85 -11.97 4.51 -7.16
C GLN A 85 -10.53 4.08 -6.82
N ILE A 86 -9.78 3.48 -7.76
CA ILE A 86 -8.34 3.22 -7.55
C ILE A 86 -7.60 4.52 -7.24
N VAL A 87 -7.81 5.58 -8.03
CA VAL A 87 -7.12 6.86 -7.85
C VAL A 87 -7.60 7.56 -6.58
N ALA A 88 -8.91 7.52 -6.32
CA ALA A 88 -9.50 8.12 -5.12
C ALA A 88 -8.91 7.53 -3.84
N LEU A 89 -8.80 6.19 -3.75
CA LEU A 89 -8.27 5.54 -2.54
C LEU A 89 -6.74 5.52 -2.52
N ASN A 90 -6.10 5.04 -3.61
CA ASN A 90 -4.65 4.83 -3.58
C ASN A 90 -3.88 6.15 -3.52
N ASP A 91 -4.36 7.20 -4.20
CA ASP A 91 -3.62 8.44 -4.35
C ASP A 91 -4.25 9.58 -3.53
N ALA A 92 -5.48 9.99 -3.83
CA ALA A 92 -6.09 11.16 -3.20
C ALA A 92 -6.28 10.99 -1.67
N ALA A 93 -6.81 9.84 -1.22
CA ALA A 93 -6.96 9.54 0.19
C ALA A 93 -5.59 9.46 0.90
N THR A 94 -4.59 8.82 0.28
CA THR A 94 -3.23 8.74 0.81
C THR A 94 -2.61 10.13 1.00
N LEU A 95 -2.77 11.05 0.03
CA LEU A 95 -2.29 12.42 0.17
C LEU A 95 -2.97 13.14 1.34
N ARG A 96 -4.32 13.07 1.41
CA ARG A 96 -5.12 13.72 2.46
C ARG A 96 -4.71 13.26 3.86
N ILE A 97 -4.65 11.94 4.07
CA ILE A 97 -4.27 11.37 5.37
C ILE A 97 -2.81 11.67 5.70
N THR A 98 -1.89 11.55 4.75
CA THR A 98 -0.49 11.85 4.97
C THR A 98 -0.29 13.30 5.41
N HIS A 99 -0.92 14.26 4.73
CA HIS A 99 -0.84 15.68 5.08
C HIS A 99 -1.41 15.93 6.48
N ALA A 100 -2.61 15.42 6.77
CA ALA A 100 -3.27 15.62 8.06
C ALA A 100 -2.50 15.02 9.25
N VAL A 101 -1.95 13.80 9.10
CA VAL A 101 -1.20 13.13 10.16
C VAL A 101 0.18 13.74 10.35
N LEU A 102 0.83 14.22 9.30
CA LEU A 102 2.10 14.95 9.42
C LEU A 102 1.98 16.23 10.25
N GLN A 103 0.81 16.88 10.27
CA GLN A 103 0.54 18.05 11.13
C GLN A 103 0.32 17.67 12.60
N ARG A 104 0.02 16.40 12.88
CA ARG A 104 -0.25 15.83 14.21
C ARG A 104 0.90 14.98 14.74
N ARG A 105 2.14 15.27 14.31
CA ARG A 105 3.33 14.54 14.76
C ARG A 105 3.66 14.88 16.20
N SER A 106 4.17 13.89 16.94
CA SER A 106 4.71 14.11 18.27
C SER A 106 5.88 15.11 18.20
N PRO A 107 5.83 16.23 18.93
CA PRO A 107 6.89 17.25 18.88
C PRO A 107 8.23 16.69 19.38
N GLY A 108 9.31 17.09 18.71
CA GLY A 108 10.67 16.69 19.09
C GLY A 108 11.03 15.23 18.82
N ARG A 109 10.10 14.40 18.37
CA ARG A 109 10.35 12.99 18.04
C ARG A 109 10.55 12.79 16.55
N ARG A 110 11.28 11.72 16.19
CA ARG A 110 11.42 11.31 14.81
C ARG A 110 10.12 10.68 14.33
N PHE A 111 9.63 11.14 13.17
CA PHE A 111 8.44 10.58 12.55
C PHE A 111 8.80 9.56 11.46
N PHE A 112 8.03 8.48 11.36
CA PHE A 112 8.22 7.43 10.37
C PHE A 112 7.00 7.33 9.45
N LEU A 113 7.23 7.37 8.14
CA LEU A 113 6.19 7.34 7.12
C LEU A 113 6.44 6.21 6.14
N VAL A 114 5.46 5.34 5.96
CA VAL A 114 5.52 4.22 5.02
C VAL A 114 4.41 4.34 4.00
N PHE A 115 4.77 4.25 2.73
CA PHE A 115 3.83 4.09 1.61
C PHE A 115 3.91 2.67 1.07
N VAL A 116 2.77 1.98 1.03
CA VAL A 116 2.68 0.66 0.41
C VAL A 116 2.39 0.84 -1.09
N SER A 117 3.47 0.85 -1.85
CA SER A 117 3.47 0.82 -3.31
C SER A 117 3.30 -0.63 -3.82
N SER A 118 3.98 -1.02 -4.87
CA SER A 118 3.92 -2.37 -5.44
C SER A 118 5.16 -2.66 -6.30
N LEU A 119 5.48 -3.93 -6.49
CA LEU A 119 6.40 -4.37 -7.53
C LEU A 119 5.95 -3.94 -8.94
N ALA A 120 4.65 -3.65 -9.11
CA ALA A 120 4.09 -3.11 -10.35
C ALA A 120 4.55 -1.67 -10.64
N SER A 121 4.91 -0.89 -9.62
CA SER A 121 5.19 0.54 -9.75
C SER A 121 6.30 0.93 -10.73
N PRO A 122 7.42 0.20 -10.89
CA PRO A 122 8.42 0.52 -11.88
C PRO A 122 8.04 0.13 -13.32
N PHE A 123 6.98 -0.65 -13.49
CA PHE A 123 6.61 -1.25 -14.77
C PHE A 123 5.34 -0.62 -15.36
N PRO A 124 5.30 -0.33 -16.68
CA PRO A 124 4.05 -0.04 -17.39
C PRO A 124 3.28 -1.34 -17.56
N MET A 125 2.21 -1.56 -16.76
CA MET A 125 1.48 -2.81 -16.75
C MET A 125 0.16 -2.70 -17.51
N PRO A 126 0.07 -3.18 -18.76
CA PRO A 126 -1.22 -3.39 -19.42
C PRO A 126 -2.13 -4.27 -18.57
N LEU A 127 -3.44 -4.07 -18.67
CA LEU A 127 -4.48 -4.75 -17.90
C LEU A 127 -4.53 -4.41 -16.39
N LYS A 128 -3.53 -3.66 -15.91
CA LYS A 128 -3.47 -3.03 -14.59
C LYS A 128 -2.99 -1.58 -14.70
N ALA A 129 -3.33 -0.90 -15.79
CA ALA A 129 -2.76 0.40 -16.12
C ALA A 129 -2.97 1.44 -15.00
N THR A 130 -4.20 1.60 -14.52
CA THR A 130 -4.54 2.56 -13.46
C THR A 130 -3.87 2.18 -12.14
N TYR A 131 -3.92 0.90 -11.77
CA TYR A 131 -3.26 0.43 -10.54
C TYR A 131 -1.75 0.64 -10.57
N ALA A 132 -1.07 0.23 -11.64
CA ALA A 132 0.38 0.41 -11.76
C ALA A 132 0.77 1.89 -11.77
N ALA A 133 -0.04 2.75 -12.40
CA ALA A 133 0.16 4.19 -12.39
C ALA A 133 -0.01 4.79 -10.99
N SER A 134 -1.05 4.40 -10.23
CA SER A 134 -1.25 4.85 -8.84
C SER A 134 -0.10 4.39 -7.94
N LYS A 135 0.35 3.14 -8.06
CA LYS A 135 1.49 2.65 -7.28
C LYS A 135 2.81 3.30 -7.69
N ARG A 136 2.96 3.72 -8.94
CA ARG A 136 4.08 4.54 -9.40
C ARG A 136 4.03 5.94 -8.80
N PHE A 137 2.85 6.56 -8.77
CA PHE A 137 2.64 7.84 -8.10
C PHE A 137 3.13 7.77 -6.64
N LEU A 138 2.72 6.77 -5.86
CA LEU A 138 3.16 6.60 -4.48
C LEU A 138 4.67 6.43 -4.33
N LEU A 139 5.32 5.72 -5.25
CA LEU A 139 6.77 5.52 -5.23
C LEU A 139 7.53 6.84 -5.46
N ASP A 140 7.12 7.60 -6.48
CA ASP A 140 7.76 8.87 -6.82
C ASP A 140 7.44 9.93 -5.76
N PHE A 141 6.20 10.00 -5.27
CA PHE A 141 5.78 10.88 -4.18
C PHE A 141 6.58 10.62 -2.90
N ALA A 142 6.70 9.35 -2.47
CA ALA A 142 7.50 9.00 -1.30
C ALA A 142 8.97 9.41 -1.46
N THR A 143 9.51 9.27 -2.66
CA THR A 143 10.90 9.63 -2.96
C THR A 143 11.13 11.13 -2.88
N ALA A 144 10.22 11.95 -3.43
CA ALA A 144 10.28 13.40 -3.37
C ALA A 144 10.06 13.90 -1.94
N LEU A 145 8.98 13.44 -1.28
CA LEU A 145 8.62 13.84 0.07
C LEU A 145 9.72 13.54 1.09
N ARG A 146 10.47 12.46 0.87
CA ARG A 146 11.64 12.13 1.70
C ARG A 146 12.68 13.25 1.67
N GLN A 147 12.92 13.88 0.53
CA GLN A 147 13.90 14.98 0.44
C GLN A 147 13.34 16.25 1.09
N GLU A 148 12.08 16.56 0.85
CA GLU A 148 11.44 17.74 1.44
C GLU A 148 11.40 17.70 2.97
N LEU A 149 11.12 16.53 3.55
CA LEU A 149 10.97 16.36 4.99
C LEU A 149 12.27 15.95 5.72
N LYS A 150 13.39 15.85 5.00
CA LYS A 150 14.67 15.42 5.58
C LYS A 150 15.13 16.27 6.75
N SER A 151 15.02 17.60 6.64
CA SER A 151 15.36 18.54 7.69
C SER A 151 14.36 18.58 8.85
N GLN A 152 13.18 17.99 8.66
CA GLN A 152 12.12 17.95 9.65
C GLN A 152 12.09 16.64 10.47
N ASN A 153 13.18 15.88 10.45
CA ASN A 153 13.33 14.61 11.18
C ASN A 153 12.29 13.53 10.81
N VAL A 154 11.87 13.47 9.53
CA VAL A 154 10.92 12.48 9.00
C VAL A 154 11.66 11.45 8.15
N ALA A 155 11.50 10.18 8.48
CA ALA A 155 11.97 9.06 7.67
C ALA A 155 10.83 8.54 6.79
N VAL A 156 11.00 8.59 5.48
CA VAL A 156 10.01 8.10 4.51
C VAL A 156 10.54 6.86 3.82
N LEU A 157 9.69 5.81 3.73
CA LEU A 157 9.99 4.55 3.05
C LEU A 157 8.86 4.20 2.08
N ALA A 158 9.24 3.87 0.83
CA ALA A 158 8.35 3.23 -0.13
C ALA A 158 8.58 1.71 -0.10
N LEU A 159 7.54 0.96 0.26
CA LEU A 159 7.51 -0.49 0.20
C LEU A 159 6.96 -0.92 -1.17
N CYS A 160 7.70 -1.73 -1.92
CA CYS A 160 7.31 -2.25 -3.24
C CYS A 160 7.23 -3.78 -3.20
N PRO A 161 6.21 -4.39 -2.60
CA PRO A 161 6.08 -5.83 -2.49
C PRO A 161 5.61 -6.45 -3.80
N GLY A 162 5.95 -7.72 -4.01
CA GLY A 162 5.27 -8.59 -4.95
C GLY A 162 3.91 -9.03 -4.42
N GLY A 163 3.35 -10.11 -4.96
CA GLY A 163 2.10 -10.69 -4.46
C GLY A 163 2.26 -11.08 -2.97
N MET A 164 1.29 -10.71 -2.15
CA MET A 164 1.19 -11.14 -0.75
C MET A 164 -0.17 -11.79 -0.54
N ALA A 165 -0.18 -13.00 -0.01
CA ALA A 165 -1.39 -13.78 0.23
C ALA A 165 -2.19 -13.19 1.41
N THR A 166 -2.89 -12.08 1.15
CA THR A 166 -3.67 -11.35 2.16
C THR A 166 -5.12 -11.79 2.25
N ASN A 167 -5.66 -12.32 1.15
CA ASN A 167 -7.03 -12.85 1.07
C ASN A 167 -7.13 -13.92 -0.02
N GLU A 168 -8.25 -14.63 -0.08
CA GLU A 168 -8.49 -15.72 -1.02
C GLU A 168 -8.37 -15.29 -2.50
N THR A 169 -8.86 -14.10 -2.83
CA THR A 169 -8.78 -13.55 -4.19
C THR A 169 -7.33 -13.35 -4.63
N VAL A 170 -6.50 -12.77 -3.75
CA VAL A 170 -5.07 -12.58 -4.04
C VAL A 170 -4.34 -13.92 -4.10
N CYS A 171 -4.70 -14.89 -3.25
CA CYS A 171 -4.14 -16.25 -3.34
C CYS A 171 -4.43 -16.90 -4.70
N LYS A 172 -5.70 -16.83 -5.16
CA LYS A 172 -6.10 -17.31 -6.49
C LYS A 172 -5.32 -16.59 -7.59
N ALA A 173 -5.12 -15.26 -7.46
CA ALA A 173 -4.34 -14.44 -8.39
C ALA A 173 -2.88 -14.89 -8.48
N ILE A 174 -2.23 -15.16 -7.37
CA ILE A 174 -0.84 -15.65 -7.32
C ILE A 174 -0.75 -17.04 -7.96
N CYS A 175 -1.67 -17.96 -7.62
CA CYS A 175 -1.70 -19.30 -8.17
C CYS A 175 -1.89 -19.32 -9.70
N ALA A 176 -2.77 -18.46 -10.22
CA ALA A 176 -3.02 -18.38 -11.66
C ALA A 176 -1.82 -17.86 -12.47
N GLN A 177 -0.93 -17.08 -11.86
CA GLN A 177 0.31 -16.65 -12.47
C GLN A 177 1.38 -17.77 -12.53
N GLY A 178 1.09 -18.94 -11.92
CA GLY A 178 1.97 -20.11 -11.93
C GLY A 178 3.31 -19.83 -11.25
N LEU A 179 4.39 -20.40 -11.80
CA LEU A 179 5.74 -20.27 -11.25
C LEU A 179 6.18 -18.82 -10.97
N TRP A 180 5.75 -17.86 -11.81
CA TRP A 180 6.10 -16.44 -11.59
C TRP A 180 5.35 -15.83 -10.41
N GLY A 181 4.11 -16.20 -10.22
CA GLY A 181 3.36 -15.80 -9.03
C GLY A 181 4.07 -16.25 -7.77
N SER A 182 4.46 -17.53 -7.70
CA SER A 182 5.19 -18.08 -6.56
C SER A 182 6.58 -17.45 -6.36
N LEU A 183 7.34 -17.22 -7.43
CA LEU A 183 8.67 -16.62 -7.37
C LEU A 183 8.68 -15.15 -6.94
N THR A 184 7.63 -14.42 -7.28
CA THR A 184 7.50 -12.99 -6.95
C THR A 184 6.68 -12.74 -5.68
N ALA A 185 5.97 -13.75 -5.17
CA ALA A 185 5.22 -13.68 -3.92
C ALA A 185 6.15 -13.48 -2.70
N ASN A 186 5.62 -12.78 -1.72
CA ASN A 186 6.37 -12.50 -0.50
C ASN A 186 5.55 -12.90 0.74
N PRO A 187 6.14 -13.60 1.73
CA PRO A 187 5.50 -13.90 3.00
C PRO A 187 5.15 -12.62 3.76
N LEU A 188 3.88 -12.46 4.13
CA LEU A 188 3.36 -11.23 4.73
C LEU A 188 4.11 -10.82 6.00
N GLU A 189 4.30 -11.75 6.93
CA GLU A 189 4.97 -11.50 8.21
C GLU A 189 6.43 -11.02 8.03
N VAL A 190 7.15 -11.66 7.10
CA VAL A 190 8.54 -11.28 6.79
C VAL A 190 8.60 -9.87 6.19
N VAL A 191 7.65 -9.55 5.29
CA VAL A 191 7.57 -8.22 4.69
C VAL A 191 7.23 -7.18 5.74
N ALA A 192 6.22 -7.42 6.58
CA ALA A 192 5.80 -6.50 7.63
C ALA A 192 6.96 -6.19 8.60
N ARG A 193 7.57 -7.22 9.17
CA ARG A 193 8.72 -7.08 10.09
C ARG A 193 9.87 -6.30 9.46
N ARG A 194 10.32 -6.72 8.28
CA ARG A 194 11.43 -6.05 7.59
C ARG A 194 11.11 -4.63 7.14
N THR A 195 9.84 -4.32 6.88
CA THR A 195 9.42 -2.95 6.57
C THR A 195 9.63 -2.04 7.77
N LEU A 196 9.22 -2.48 8.96
CA LEU A 196 9.46 -1.74 10.20
C LEU A 196 10.95 -1.57 10.47
N ASP A 197 11.73 -2.66 10.43
CA ASP A 197 13.20 -2.57 10.61
C ASP A 197 13.83 -1.55 9.65
N ARG A 198 13.39 -1.51 8.40
CA ARG A 198 13.95 -0.63 7.38
C ARG A 198 13.54 0.83 7.53
N VAL A 199 12.28 1.11 7.87
CA VAL A 199 11.86 2.51 8.09
C VAL A 199 12.53 3.07 9.34
N LEU A 200 12.63 2.29 10.40
CA LEU A 200 13.34 2.67 11.63
C LEU A 200 14.84 2.92 11.36
N ALA A 201 15.47 2.11 10.51
CA ALA A 201 16.83 2.33 10.02
C ALA A 201 16.96 3.46 8.98
N GLY A 202 15.89 4.19 8.68
CA GLY A 202 15.88 5.32 7.75
C GLY A 202 16.11 4.96 6.29
N LYS A 203 15.81 3.74 5.85
CA LYS A 203 15.92 3.34 4.44
C LYS A 203 14.81 4.00 3.60
N ALA A 204 15.11 4.27 2.32
CA ALA A 204 14.19 4.98 1.42
C ALA A 204 13.21 4.05 0.70
N THR A 205 13.69 2.89 0.27
CA THR A 205 12.90 1.96 -0.54
C THR A 205 13.16 0.51 -0.09
N TYR A 206 12.10 -0.28 -0.10
CA TYR A 206 12.19 -1.71 0.16
C TYR A 206 11.46 -2.50 -0.92
N VAL A 207 12.20 -3.33 -1.65
CA VAL A 207 11.69 -4.34 -2.59
C VAL A 207 11.98 -5.71 -1.97
N PRO A 208 10.96 -6.42 -1.45
CA PRO A 208 11.13 -7.75 -0.89
C PRO A 208 11.48 -8.78 -1.96
N GLY A 209 12.35 -9.75 -1.62
CA GLY A 209 12.78 -10.80 -2.53
C GLY A 209 13.96 -10.40 -3.45
N SER A 210 14.94 -11.31 -3.61
CA SER A 210 16.09 -11.07 -4.48
C SER A 210 15.70 -11.04 -5.96
N ILE A 211 14.79 -11.92 -6.36
CA ILE A 211 14.24 -11.99 -7.72
C ILE A 211 13.51 -10.70 -8.06
N ASN A 212 12.69 -10.17 -7.16
CA ASN A 212 11.98 -8.92 -7.37
C ASN A 212 12.94 -7.74 -7.57
N ARG A 213 14.00 -7.68 -6.76
CA ARG A 213 15.06 -6.65 -6.92
C ARG A 213 15.77 -6.76 -8.26
N PHE A 214 16.09 -7.99 -8.69
CA PHE A 214 16.71 -8.24 -9.98
C PHE A 214 15.79 -7.79 -11.14
N LEU A 215 14.50 -8.16 -11.09
CA LEU A 215 13.51 -7.75 -12.10
C LEU A 215 13.37 -6.23 -12.18
N VAL A 216 13.33 -5.53 -11.05
CA VAL A 216 13.29 -4.06 -11.01
C VAL A 216 14.57 -3.46 -11.63
N GLY A 217 15.73 -4.03 -11.34
CA GLY A 217 16.99 -3.61 -11.95
C GLY A 217 17.00 -3.80 -13.46
N LEU A 218 16.63 -4.97 -13.92
CA LEU A 218 16.55 -5.30 -15.36
C LEU A 218 15.53 -4.42 -16.09
N GLY A 219 14.36 -4.19 -15.48
CA GLY A 219 13.31 -3.36 -16.06
C GLY A 219 13.71 -1.89 -16.27
N ARG A 220 14.70 -1.40 -15.51
CA ARG A 220 15.24 -0.04 -15.69
C ARG A 220 16.11 0.12 -16.95
N LEU A 221 16.63 -0.99 -17.48
CA LEU A 221 17.50 -0.99 -18.66
C LEU A 221 16.71 -1.04 -19.97
N LEU A 222 15.44 -1.45 -19.93
CA LEU A 222 14.61 -1.62 -21.11
C LEU A 222 13.76 -0.36 -21.38
N PRO A 223 13.58 0.03 -22.65
CA PRO A 223 12.63 1.08 -23.00
C PRO A 223 11.23 0.73 -22.53
N ARG A 224 10.53 1.69 -21.91
CA ARG A 224 9.21 1.46 -21.30
C ARG A 224 8.17 0.86 -22.26
N ARG A 225 8.21 1.26 -23.55
CA ARG A 225 7.31 0.71 -24.59
C ARG A 225 7.57 -0.77 -24.87
N CYS A 226 8.84 -1.20 -24.92
CA CYS A 226 9.21 -2.60 -25.13
C CYS A 226 8.78 -3.45 -23.93
N LEU A 227 8.98 -2.91 -22.72
CA LEU A 227 8.57 -3.54 -21.47
C LEU A 227 7.04 -3.70 -21.40
N ALA A 228 6.27 -2.67 -21.77
CA ALA A 228 4.81 -2.75 -21.87
C ALA A 228 4.35 -3.83 -22.85
N ALA A 229 4.95 -3.89 -24.06
CA ALA A 229 4.62 -4.90 -25.05
C ALA A 229 4.91 -6.32 -24.57
N LEU A 230 6.06 -6.54 -23.92
CA LEU A 230 6.47 -7.83 -23.35
C LEU A 230 5.51 -8.28 -22.24
N ILE A 231 5.18 -7.37 -21.32
CA ILE A 231 4.23 -7.65 -20.23
C ILE A 231 2.85 -7.93 -20.82
N HIS A 232 2.36 -7.14 -21.79
CA HIS A 232 1.07 -7.38 -22.43
C HIS A 232 0.99 -8.75 -23.10
N TRP A 233 2.00 -9.12 -23.90
CA TRP A 233 2.07 -10.42 -24.57
C TRP A 233 2.01 -11.57 -23.56
N ARG A 234 2.73 -11.44 -22.47
CA ARG A 234 2.75 -12.45 -21.39
C ARG A 234 1.40 -12.55 -20.67
N TRP A 235 0.80 -11.42 -20.29
CA TRP A 235 -0.43 -11.38 -19.51
C TRP A 235 -1.66 -11.82 -20.32
N ARG A 236 -1.69 -11.53 -21.59
CA ARG A 236 -2.77 -11.98 -22.49
C ARG A 236 -2.93 -13.52 -22.48
N LYS A 237 -1.83 -14.26 -22.38
CA LYS A 237 -1.86 -15.73 -22.28
C LYS A 237 -2.38 -16.21 -20.91
N THR A 238 -2.19 -15.45 -19.87
CA THR A 238 -2.63 -15.79 -18.51
C THR A 238 -4.10 -15.43 -18.30
N GLN A 239 -4.55 -14.31 -18.83
CA GLN A 239 -5.95 -13.87 -18.73
C GLN A 239 -6.94 -14.81 -19.39
N GLN A 240 -6.62 -15.42 -20.51
CA GLN A 240 -7.47 -16.42 -21.16
C GLN A 240 -7.79 -17.61 -20.25
N LYS A 241 -6.98 -17.83 -19.22
CA LYS A 241 -7.21 -18.89 -18.20
C LYS A 241 -7.96 -18.39 -16.96
N TRP A 242 -8.14 -17.09 -16.82
CA TRP A 242 -8.49 -16.43 -15.56
C TRP A 242 -9.80 -15.66 -15.57
N LEU A 243 -10.06 -14.94 -16.61
CA LEU A 243 -11.30 -14.20 -16.75
C LEU A 243 -12.29 -15.07 -17.53
N PRO A 244 -13.50 -15.29 -17.01
CA PRO A 244 -14.57 -15.81 -17.85
C PRO A 244 -14.69 -14.87 -19.06
N ALA A 245 -14.89 -15.45 -20.24
CA ALA A 245 -15.13 -14.69 -21.45
C ALA A 245 -16.16 -13.59 -21.13
N ALA A 246 -15.83 -12.33 -21.44
CA ALA A 246 -16.78 -11.26 -21.28
C ALA A 246 -18.06 -11.68 -22.01
N PRO A 247 -19.24 -11.55 -21.37
CA PRO A 247 -20.49 -11.79 -22.09
C PRO A 247 -20.50 -10.84 -23.28
N GLY A 248 -20.64 -11.42 -24.49
CA GLY A 248 -20.72 -10.71 -25.75
C GLY A 248 -21.94 -9.81 -25.85
#